data_a3689cdf12f5b7b2539fe219b07fba25
#
_entry.id   a3689cdf12f5b7b2539fe219b07fba25
#
_cell.length_a   1.000
_cell.length_b   1.000
_cell.length_c   1.000
_cell.angle_alpha   90.00
_cell.angle_beta   90.00
_cell.angle_gamma   90.00
#
_symmetry.space_group_name_H-M   'P 1'
#
loop_
_entity.id
_entity.type
_entity.pdbx_description
1 polymer ?
#
loop_
_entity_poly.entity_id
_entity_poly.type
_entity_poly.pdbx_seq_one_letter_code
_entity_poly.pdbx_strand_id
1 'polypeptide(L)'
;MENGHFTRLHLIRLRMTRLVTWAGEQTIALRAPAVFLLLWSCFWNAFIYNLGAANQGPERWVKAIEAFEREDAEDKSLTGGVMFLGSSSIRMWRSLAEDFPRQKVCNRGFGGSTIPDSLHFFDRIVLPRRPNTIVLYAGDNDVAAGHGADQVYGNYLAFVDRVKKSLPKTKLVFIAIKPSLKRWELAPVMKQANRKVRRHAFWHRGVLYADIWTPMLGSNRKPRKELFIEDGLHLSPAGYEIWKDVLAPLID
;
A
#
# COMPACT_ATOMS: atom_id res chain seq x y z
N MET A 1 24.12 -50.60 -19.36
CA MET A 1 23.64 -49.90 -20.55
C MET A 1 23.90 -48.41 -20.31
N GLU A 2 25.15 -48.07 -20.54
CA GLU A 2 25.65 -46.68 -20.59
C GLU A 2 25.67 -46.25 -22.06
N ASN A 3 25.34 -45.01 -22.31
CA ASN A 3 25.84 -44.13 -23.34
C ASN A 3 24.74 -43.16 -23.82
N GLY A 4 24.96 -41.87 -23.57
CA GLY A 4 24.07 -40.86 -24.16
C GLY A 4 24.24 -39.42 -23.70
N HIS A 5 25.29 -39.01 -23.00
CA HIS A 5 25.41 -37.61 -22.53
C HIS A 5 26.72 -36.87 -22.91
N PHE A 6 27.59 -37.39 -23.81
CA PHE A 6 28.88 -36.74 -24.09
C PHE A 6 28.99 -36.02 -25.44
N THR A 7 27.94 -35.99 -26.26
CA THR A 7 28.05 -35.48 -27.65
C THR A 7 27.51 -34.04 -27.86
N ARG A 8 26.91 -33.40 -26.90
CA ARG A 8 26.34 -32.04 -27.12
C ARG A 8 27.26 -30.87 -26.70
N LEU A 9 28.22 -31.11 -25.86
CA LEU A 9 29.16 -30.05 -25.40
C LEU A 9 30.33 -29.82 -26.36
N HIS A 10 30.67 -30.79 -27.22
CA HIS A 10 31.79 -30.66 -28.16
C HIS A 10 31.45 -29.89 -29.44
N LEU A 11 30.16 -29.87 -29.84
CA LEU A 11 29.68 -29.15 -31.01
C LEU A 11 29.49 -27.63 -30.78
N ILE A 12 29.30 -27.21 -29.53
CA ILE A 12 29.20 -25.78 -29.20
C ILE A 12 30.58 -25.11 -29.17
N ARG A 13 31.65 -25.85 -28.82
CA ARG A 13 33.03 -25.34 -28.82
C ARG A 13 33.63 -25.15 -30.23
N LEU A 14 33.21 -25.94 -31.20
CA LEU A 14 33.70 -25.85 -32.56
C LEU A 14 32.99 -24.79 -33.44
N ARG A 15 31.82 -24.32 -33.03
CA ARG A 15 31.12 -23.21 -33.73
C ARG A 15 31.56 -21.82 -33.28
N MET A 16 32.10 -21.67 -32.10
CA MET A 16 32.60 -20.36 -31.62
C MET A 16 33.97 -20.02 -32.14
N THR A 17 34.83 -21.01 -32.46
CA THR A 17 36.16 -20.77 -33.01
C THR A 17 36.18 -20.42 -34.50
N ARG A 18 35.08 -20.66 -35.27
CA ARG A 18 35.04 -20.28 -36.70
C ARG A 18 34.42 -18.90 -36.97
N LEU A 19 33.83 -18.24 -35.99
CA LEU A 19 33.31 -16.87 -36.12
C LEU A 19 34.32 -15.77 -35.78
N VAL A 20 35.46 -16.14 -35.23
CA VAL A 20 36.53 -15.17 -34.86
C VAL A 20 37.58 -14.96 -35.97
N THR A 21 37.59 -15.82 -37.03
CA THR A 21 38.59 -15.73 -38.09
C THR A 21 38.12 -15.07 -39.37
N TRP A 22 36.91 -14.51 -39.45
CA TRP A 22 36.42 -13.82 -40.65
C TRP A 22 36.22 -12.30 -40.50
N ALA A 23 36.58 -11.71 -39.38
CA ALA A 23 36.63 -10.25 -39.23
C ALA A 23 38.09 -9.79 -39.31
N GLY A 24 38.60 -9.79 -40.56
CA GLY A 24 39.85 -9.13 -40.87
C GLY A 24 39.71 -7.63 -40.66
N GLU A 25 40.67 -7.10 -39.92
CA GLU A 25 41.20 -5.74 -39.96
C GLU A 25 40.18 -4.55 -40.06
N GLN A 26 39.45 -4.32 -38.98
CA GLN A 26 39.15 -2.95 -38.59
C GLN A 26 39.36 -2.89 -37.07
N THR A 27 40.49 -2.32 -36.69
CA THR A 27 40.85 -2.01 -35.30
C THR A 27 39.87 -0.94 -34.73
N ILE A 28 38.75 -1.37 -34.21
CA ILE A 28 38.03 -0.57 -33.21
C ILE A 28 38.60 -0.97 -31.85
N ALA A 29 39.62 -0.23 -31.44
CA ALA A 29 40.16 -0.29 -30.08
C ALA A 29 39.06 0.24 -29.11
N LEU A 30 38.05 -0.56 -28.85
CA LEU A 30 37.19 -0.37 -27.68
C LEU A 30 38.03 -0.65 -26.46
N ARG A 31 38.54 0.43 -25.86
CA ARG A 31 39.34 0.40 -24.63
C ARG A 31 38.56 -0.36 -23.57
N ALA A 32 39.10 -1.51 -23.17
CA ALA A 32 38.56 -2.39 -22.12
C ALA A 32 38.08 -1.69 -20.82
N PRO A 33 38.57 -0.50 -20.42
CA PRO A 33 38.05 0.21 -19.24
C PRO A 33 36.63 0.75 -19.40
N ALA A 34 36.12 1.07 -20.60
CA ALA A 34 34.81 1.65 -20.78
C ALA A 34 33.67 0.64 -20.57
N VAL A 35 33.86 -0.61 -20.99
CA VAL A 35 32.85 -1.68 -20.77
C VAL A 35 32.84 -2.10 -19.30
N PHE A 36 33.99 -2.12 -18.63
CA PHE A 36 34.07 -2.39 -17.19
C PHE A 36 33.41 -1.31 -16.35
N LEU A 37 33.52 -0.03 -16.72
CA LEU A 37 32.90 1.08 -16.03
C LEU A 37 31.38 1.10 -16.24
N LEU A 38 30.87 0.71 -17.41
CA LEU A 38 29.44 0.60 -17.66
C LEU A 38 28.78 -0.57 -16.89
N LEU A 39 29.47 -1.72 -16.86
CA LEU A 39 28.97 -2.85 -16.05
C LEU A 39 29.06 -2.57 -14.55
N TRP A 40 30.09 -1.86 -14.08
CA TRP A 40 30.23 -1.45 -12.69
C TRP A 40 29.17 -0.41 -12.31
N SER A 41 28.86 0.54 -13.20
CA SER A 41 27.79 1.53 -12.94
C SER A 41 26.40 0.87 -12.89
N CYS A 42 26.14 -0.11 -13.73
CA CYS A 42 24.89 -0.90 -13.67
C CYS A 42 24.81 -1.75 -12.39
N PHE A 43 25.92 -2.38 -11.98
CA PHE A 43 25.98 -3.13 -10.72
C PHE A 43 25.87 -2.23 -9.49
N TRP A 44 26.52 -1.05 -9.53
CA TRP A 44 26.47 -0.07 -8.44
C TRP A 44 25.08 0.56 -8.31
N ASN A 45 24.42 0.90 -9.43
CA ASN A 45 23.04 1.38 -9.42
C ASN A 45 22.07 0.29 -8.94
N ALA A 46 22.22 -0.96 -9.37
CA ALA A 46 21.41 -2.07 -8.88
C ALA A 46 21.66 -2.35 -7.38
N PHE A 47 22.91 -2.18 -6.91
CA PHE A 47 23.27 -2.32 -5.50
C PHE A 47 22.70 -1.18 -4.64
N ILE A 48 22.76 0.07 -5.11
CA ILE A 48 22.16 1.24 -4.43
C ILE A 48 20.64 1.15 -4.46
N TYR A 49 20.02 0.68 -5.56
CA TYR A 49 18.57 0.41 -5.61
C TYR A 49 18.15 -0.66 -4.61
N ASN A 50 18.94 -1.73 -4.45
CA ASN A 50 18.67 -2.76 -3.44
C ASN A 50 18.90 -2.29 -2.01
N LEU A 51 19.90 -1.43 -1.75
CA LEU A 51 20.10 -0.83 -0.42
C LEU A 51 18.98 0.16 -0.06
N GLY A 52 18.42 0.90 -1.03
CA GLY A 52 17.24 1.74 -0.85
C GLY A 52 15.96 0.93 -0.62
N ALA A 53 15.84 -0.23 -1.25
CA ALA A 53 14.71 -1.15 -1.06
C ALA A 53 14.78 -1.91 0.28
N ALA A 54 15.98 -2.19 0.78
CA ALA A 54 16.17 -2.88 2.06
C ALA A 54 15.68 -2.09 3.29
N ASN A 55 15.44 -0.78 3.14
CA ASN A 55 14.91 0.08 4.22
C ASN A 55 13.40 0.35 4.08
N GLN A 56 12.68 -0.42 3.26
CA GLN A 56 11.25 -0.25 2.99
C GLN A 56 10.37 -1.38 3.56
N GLY A 57 10.92 -2.26 4.38
CA GLY A 57 10.17 -3.31 5.07
C GLY A 57 9.25 -2.76 6.17
N PRO A 58 8.41 -3.64 6.76
CA PRO A 58 7.51 -3.26 7.86
C PRO A 58 8.27 -2.74 9.10
N GLU A 59 9.56 -3.04 9.23
CA GLU A 59 10.42 -2.61 10.35
C GLU A 59 10.48 -1.08 10.52
N ARG A 60 10.30 -0.32 9.45
CA ARG A 60 10.26 1.16 9.50
C ARG A 60 9.16 1.73 10.39
N TRP A 61 8.12 0.95 10.67
CA TRP A 61 7.01 1.37 11.55
C TRP A 61 7.06 0.80 12.96
N VAL A 62 8.01 -0.07 13.29
CA VAL A 62 8.09 -0.73 14.61
C VAL A 62 7.96 0.28 15.75
N LYS A 63 8.64 1.43 15.68
CA LYS A 63 8.53 2.48 16.71
C LYS A 63 7.10 3.05 16.85
N ALA A 64 6.38 3.19 15.74
CA ALA A 64 4.98 3.66 15.77
C ALA A 64 4.07 2.58 16.36
N ILE A 65 4.31 1.32 16.02
CA ILE A 65 3.56 0.18 16.56
C ILE A 65 3.81 0.02 18.06
N GLU A 66 5.05 0.12 18.51
CA GLU A 66 5.40 0.11 19.94
C GLU A 66 4.75 1.26 20.72
N ALA A 67 4.58 2.44 20.10
CA ALA A 67 3.84 3.54 20.70
C ALA A 67 2.36 3.16 20.90
N PHE A 68 1.74 2.53 19.92
CA PHE A 68 0.36 2.02 20.04
C PHE A 68 0.24 0.94 21.13
N GLU A 69 1.22 0.04 21.25
CA GLU A 69 1.23 -0.98 22.30
C GLU A 69 1.36 -0.37 23.70
N ARG A 70 2.16 0.71 23.86
CA ARG A 70 2.23 1.45 25.12
C ARG A 70 0.90 2.11 25.48
N GLU A 71 0.26 2.82 24.52
CA GLU A 71 -1.08 3.38 24.72
C GLU A 71 -2.10 2.31 25.12
N ASP A 72 -2.01 1.10 24.52
CA ASP A 72 -2.90 -0.01 24.83
C ASP A 72 -2.65 -0.59 26.23
N ALA A 73 -1.42 -0.54 26.73
CA ALA A 73 -1.06 -0.98 28.06
C ALA A 73 -1.51 0.01 29.14
N GLU A 74 -1.44 1.32 28.84
CA GLU A 74 -1.84 2.40 29.74
C GLU A 74 -3.38 2.55 29.85
N ASP A 75 -4.10 2.38 28.75
CA ASP A 75 -5.56 2.53 28.72
C ASP A 75 -6.28 1.26 28.22
N LYS A 76 -6.49 0.34 29.15
CA LYS A 76 -7.29 -0.88 28.91
C LYS A 76 -8.78 -0.60 28.61
N SER A 77 -9.24 0.61 28.92
CA SER A 77 -10.64 1.00 28.64
C SER A 77 -10.94 1.01 27.15
N LEU A 78 -9.93 1.12 26.29
CA LEU A 78 -10.06 1.23 24.85
C LEU A 78 -10.39 -0.10 24.10
N THR A 79 -10.75 -1.16 24.82
CA THR A 79 -11.29 -2.39 24.21
C THR A 79 -12.66 -2.12 23.60
N GLY A 80 -12.91 -2.64 22.41
CA GLY A 80 -14.14 -2.36 21.66
C GLY A 80 -14.07 -1.02 20.92
N GLY A 81 -15.21 -0.35 20.73
CA GLY A 81 -15.29 0.95 20.05
C GLY A 81 -14.96 0.89 18.56
N VAL A 82 -14.53 2.02 18.02
CA VAL A 82 -14.23 2.20 16.60
C VAL A 82 -12.73 2.46 16.42
N MET A 83 -12.06 1.57 15.71
CA MET A 83 -10.64 1.72 15.38
C MET A 83 -10.48 2.29 13.97
N PHE A 84 -9.82 3.43 13.85
CA PHE A 84 -9.38 3.98 12.58
C PHE A 84 -7.97 3.49 12.30
N LEU A 85 -7.84 2.60 11.31
CA LEU A 85 -6.60 1.93 10.93
C LEU A 85 -6.17 2.37 9.54
N GLY A 86 -4.88 2.54 9.31
CA GLY A 86 -4.35 2.77 7.96
C GLY A 86 -3.19 3.74 7.88
N SER A 87 -3.12 4.48 6.78
CA SER A 87 -1.95 5.27 6.41
C SER A 87 -1.93 6.70 6.98
N SER A 88 -1.16 7.57 6.35
CA SER A 88 -0.97 8.96 6.80
C SER A 88 -2.26 9.76 6.93
N SER A 89 -3.27 9.50 6.10
CA SER A 89 -4.56 10.20 6.20
C SER A 89 -5.29 9.88 7.51
N ILE A 90 -5.14 8.66 8.06
CA ILE A 90 -5.64 8.34 9.40
C ILE A 90 -4.73 8.98 10.45
N ARG A 91 -3.40 8.78 10.35
CA ARG A 91 -2.44 9.33 11.32
C ARG A 91 -2.58 10.84 11.51
N MET A 92 -2.87 11.57 10.44
CA MET A 92 -2.96 13.03 10.44
C MET A 92 -4.35 13.56 10.82
N TRP A 93 -5.34 12.71 11.05
CA TRP A 93 -6.68 13.14 11.49
C TRP A 93 -6.66 13.53 12.97
N ARG A 94 -6.26 14.78 13.22
CA ARG A 94 -6.04 15.31 14.57
C ARG A 94 -7.34 15.46 15.36
N SER A 95 -8.42 15.88 14.68
CA SER A 95 -9.75 16.09 15.27
C SER A 95 -10.59 14.82 15.40
N LEU A 96 -10.00 13.62 15.17
CA LEU A 96 -10.77 12.37 15.08
C LEU A 96 -11.71 12.13 16.26
N ALA A 97 -11.27 12.35 17.49
CA ALA A 97 -12.09 12.17 18.68
C ALA A 97 -13.19 13.23 18.81
N GLU A 98 -12.88 14.45 18.39
CA GLU A 98 -13.82 15.57 18.38
C GLU A 98 -14.89 15.40 17.27
N ASP A 99 -14.50 14.82 16.14
CA ASP A 99 -15.38 14.57 15.01
C ASP A 99 -16.40 13.45 15.29
N PHE A 100 -16.06 12.51 16.20
CA PHE A 100 -16.93 11.39 16.58
C PHE A 100 -17.13 11.32 18.12
N PRO A 101 -17.70 12.35 18.74
CA PRO A 101 -17.76 12.48 20.21
C PRO A 101 -18.67 11.43 20.89
N ARG A 102 -19.57 10.80 20.13
CA ARG A 102 -20.45 9.73 20.64
C ARG A 102 -19.82 8.35 20.54
N GLN A 103 -18.69 8.24 19.84
CA GLN A 103 -18.00 6.99 19.61
C GLN A 103 -16.69 6.95 20.40
N LYS A 104 -16.39 5.78 20.94
CA LYS A 104 -15.07 5.52 21.49
C LYS A 104 -14.12 5.22 20.35
N VAL A 105 -13.39 6.22 19.88
CA VAL A 105 -12.50 6.10 18.72
C VAL A 105 -11.05 5.93 19.14
N CYS A 106 -10.27 5.17 18.39
CA CYS A 106 -8.83 5.15 18.50
C CYS A 106 -8.17 5.27 17.11
N ASN A 107 -7.07 6.03 17.05
CA ASN A 107 -6.29 6.24 15.83
C ASN A 107 -5.11 5.27 15.79
N ARG A 108 -5.08 4.38 14.79
CA ARG A 108 -4.00 3.43 14.51
C ARG A 108 -3.45 3.67 13.10
N GLY A 109 -3.27 4.95 12.76
CA GLY A 109 -2.68 5.38 11.51
C GLY A 109 -1.15 5.45 11.58
N PHE A 110 -0.47 4.83 10.62
CA PHE A 110 0.99 4.92 10.47
C PHE A 110 1.36 5.29 9.03
N GLY A 111 2.10 6.39 8.90
CA GLY A 111 2.27 7.11 7.64
C GLY A 111 2.98 6.29 6.56
N GLY A 112 2.43 6.30 5.34
CA GLY A 112 3.01 5.59 4.20
C GLY A 112 2.69 4.09 4.14
N SER A 113 1.91 3.56 5.09
CA SER A 113 1.53 2.14 5.11
C SER A 113 0.61 1.76 3.96
N THR A 114 0.71 0.50 3.57
CA THR A 114 -0.12 -0.21 2.60
C THR A 114 -1.13 -1.11 3.31
N ILE A 115 -2.01 -1.78 2.55
CA ILE A 115 -2.90 -2.81 3.11
C ILE A 115 -2.10 -3.99 3.68
N PRO A 116 -1.07 -4.54 3.00
CA PRO A 116 -0.20 -5.55 3.57
C PRO A 116 0.46 -5.17 4.90
N ASP A 117 0.86 -3.91 5.07
CA ASP A 117 1.47 -3.45 6.32
C ASP A 117 0.45 -3.46 7.47
N SER A 118 -0.79 -3.03 7.20
CA SER A 118 -1.88 -3.11 8.16
C SER A 118 -2.20 -4.55 8.55
N LEU A 119 -2.07 -5.49 7.60
CA LEU A 119 -2.22 -6.93 7.84
C LEU A 119 -1.04 -7.51 8.64
N HIS A 120 0.18 -7.09 8.33
CA HIS A 120 1.40 -7.54 9.04
C HIS A 120 1.34 -7.22 10.54
N PHE A 121 0.90 -6.02 10.90
CA PHE A 121 0.80 -5.59 12.29
C PHE A 121 -0.55 -5.89 12.95
N PHE A 122 -1.44 -6.62 12.28
CA PHE A 122 -2.80 -6.88 12.76
C PHE A 122 -2.83 -7.47 14.19
N ASP A 123 -1.95 -8.41 14.48
CA ASP A 123 -1.91 -9.11 15.77
C ASP A 123 -1.42 -8.20 16.91
N ARG A 124 -0.61 -7.21 16.58
CA ARG A 124 -0.04 -6.27 17.55
C ARG A 124 -0.96 -5.09 17.86
N ILE A 125 -1.70 -4.58 16.86
CA ILE A 125 -2.46 -3.33 17.00
C ILE A 125 -3.98 -3.50 16.92
N VAL A 126 -4.49 -4.59 16.33
CA VAL A 126 -5.94 -4.81 16.19
C VAL A 126 -6.47 -5.80 17.21
N LEU A 127 -5.82 -6.98 17.34
CA LEU A 127 -6.31 -8.02 18.22
C LEU A 127 -6.39 -7.63 19.70
N PRO A 128 -5.43 -6.90 20.29
CA PRO A 128 -5.51 -6.51 21.70
C PRO A 128 -6.72 -5.63 22.01
N ARG A 129 -7.10 -4.78 21.07
CA ARG A 129 -8.24 -3.83 21.21
C ARG A 129 -9.60 -4.46 20.94
N ARG A 130 -9.67 -5.52 20.14
CA ARG A 130 -10.93 -6.20 19.77
C ARG A 130 -12.03 -5.20 19.37
N PRO A 131 -11.81 -4.33 18.38
CA PRO A 131 -12.74 -3.26 18.05
C PRO A 131 -14.09 -3.80 17.58
N ASN A 132 -15.17 -3.09 17.88
CA ASN A 132 -16.50 -3.37 17.33
C ASN A 132 -16.58 -3.01 15.85
N THR A 133 -15.87 -1.95 15.46
CA THR A 133 -15.78 -1.49 14.08
C THR A 133 -14.32 -1.14 13.75
N ILE A 134 -13.83 -1.62 12.59
CA ILE A 134 -12.59 -1.17 11.99
C ILE A 134 -12.94 -0.28 10.81
N VAL A 135 -12.42 0.95 10.82
CA VAL A 135 -12.45 1.88 9.68
C VAL A 135 -11.08 1.85 9.03
N LEU A 136 -10.95 1.19 7.89
CA LEU A 136 -9.68 1.00 7.19
C LEU A 136 -9.51 2.01 6.06
N TYR A 137 -8.43 2.77 6.09
CA TYR A 137 -7.97 3.57 4.96
C TYR A 137 -6.55 3.19 4.54
N ALA A 138 -6.43 2.45 3.45
CA ALA A 138 -5.19 2.10 2.78
C ALA A 138 -5.46 1.83 1.29
N GLY A 139 -4.41 1.65 0.49
CA GLY A 139 -4.53 1.35 -0.94
C GLY A 139 -3.96 2.44 -1.84
N ASP A 140 -3.93 3.72 -1.42
CA ASP A 140 -3.33 4.77 -2.25
C ASP A 140 -1.80 4.68 -2.30
N ASN A 141 -1.16 4.19 -1.23
CA ASN A 141 0.28 3.88 -1.21
C ASN A 141 0.58 2.58 -1.97
N ASP A 142 -0.31 1.60 -1.91
CA ASP A 142 -0.23 0.38 -2.71
C ASP A 142 -0.18 0.73 -4.20
N VAL A 143 -1.13 1.55 -4.68
CA VAL A 143 -1.16 2.01 -6.08
C VAL A 143 0.06 2.85 -6.43
N ALA A 144 0.50 3.75 -5.53
CA ALA A 144 1.70 4.57 -5.73
C ALA A 144 2.99 3.73 -5.77
N ALA A 145 3.00 2.56 -5.12
CA ALA A 145 4.07 1.57 -5.20
C ALA A 145 4.02 0.69 -6.48
N GLY A 146 3.07 0.95 -7.39
CA GLY A 146 2.92 0.24 -8.66
C GLY A 146 1.97 -0.94 -8.61
N HIS A 147 1.26 -1.17 -7.52
CA HIS A 147 0.28 -2.26 -7.45
C HIS A 147 -0.93 -1.96 -8.33
N GLY A 148 -1.29 -2.91 -9.20
CA GLY A 148 -2.51 -2.86 -10.00
C GLY A 148 -3.77 -3.07 -9.14
N ALA A 149 -4.93 -2.73 -9.71
CA ALA A 149 -6.21 -2.80 -9.01
C ALA A 149 -6.56 -4.21 -8.48
N ASP A 150 -6.14 -5.27 -9.18
CA ASP A 150 -6.37 -6.66 -8.77
C ASP A 150 -5.52 -7.03 -7.56
N GLN A 151 -4.29 -6.56 -7.52
CA GLN A 151 -3.39 -6.78 -6.38
C GLN A 151 -3.90 -6.03 -5.14
N VAL A 152 -4.30 -4.76 -5.28
CA VAL A 152 -4.91 -3.99 -4.19
C VAL A 152 -6.16 -4.68 -3.66
N TYR A 153 -7.01 -5.18 -4.56
CA TYR A 153 -8.22 -5.91 -4.18
C TYR A 153 -7.89 -7.25 -3.49
N GLY A 154 -6.88 -7.98 -3.95
CA GLY A 154 -6.40 -9.21 -3.30
C GLY A 154 -5.90 -8.95 -1.87
N ASN A 155 -5.11 -7.88 -1.68
CA ASN A 155 -4.64 -7.44 -0.37
C ASN A 155 -5.83 -7.09 0.56
N TYR A 156 -6.81 -6.37 0.03
CA TYR A 156 -8.05 -6.07 0.75
C TYR A 156 -8.79 -7.34 1.18
N LEU A 157 -8.94 -8.33 0.29
CA LEU A 157 -9.60 -9.60 0.64
C LEU A 157 -8.85 -10.35 1.74
N ALA A 158 -7.53 -10.38 1.69
CA ALA A 158 -6.70 -10.98 2.74
C ALA A 158 -6.93 -10.29 4.10
N PHE A 159 -7.06 -8.95 4.11
CA PHE A 159 -7.41 -8.21 5.32
C PHE A 159 -8.81 -8.54 5.84
N VAL A 160 -9.82 -8.58 4.95
CA VAL A 160 -11.20 -9.00 5.30
C VAL A 160 -11.22 -10.38 5.93
N ASP A 161 -10.53 -11.34 5.31
CA ASP A 161 -10.45 -12.73 5.79
C ASP A 161 -9.79 -12.81 7.17
N ARG A 162 -8.74 -12.01 7.40
CA ARG A 162 -8.10 -11.92 8.71
C ARG A 162 -9.05 -11.39 9.78
N VAL A 163 -9.80 -10.32 9.49
CA VAL A 163 -10.82 -9.77 10.39
C VAL A 163 -11.88 -10.81 10.69
N LYS A 164 -12.47 -11.44 9.67
CA LYS A 164 -13.54 -12.45 9.84
C LYS A 164 -13.10 -13.65 10.66
N LYS A 165 -11.86 -14.14 10.47
CA LYS A 165 -11.31 -15.27 11.22
C LYS A 165 -11.06 -14.94 12.69
N SER A 166 -10.52 -13.76 12.98
CA SER A 166 -10.07 -13.40 14.32
C SER A 166 -11.11 -12.64 15.13
N LEU A 167 -11.95 -11.87 14.47
CA LEU A 167 -12.93 -10.97 15.07
C LEU A 167 -14.26 -11.03 14.29
N PRO A 168 -14.96 -12.19 14.30
CA PRO A 168 -16.11 -12.44 13.41
C PRO A 168 -17.31 -11.49 13.63
N LYS A 169 -17.38 -10.80 14.78
CA LYS A 169 -18.43 -9.81 15.08
C LYS A 169 -18.05 -8.39 14.71
N THR A 170 -16.77 -8.14 14.36
CA THR A 170 -16.29 -6.79 14.02
C THR A 170 -16.81 -6.37 12.66
N LYS A 171 -17.39 -5.17 12.60
CA LYS A 171 -17.78 -4.49 11.37
C LYS A 171 -16.52 -3.92 10.70
N LEU A 172 -16.38 -4.06 9.41
CA LEU A 172 -15.30 -3.45 8.63
C LEU A 172 -15.86 -2.39 7.69
N VAL A 173 -15.41 -1.16 7.83
CA VAL A 173 -15.71 -0.05 6.92
C VAL A 173 -14.44 0.26 6.12
N PHE A 174 -14.46 0.04 4.82
CA PHE A 174 -13.36 0.43 3.94
C PHE A 174 -13.63 1.82 3.37
N ILE A 175 -12.74 2.77 3.68
CA ILE A 175 -12.78 4.09 3.05
C ILE A 175 -12.23 3.96 1.64
N ALA A 176 -12.98 4.43 0.65
CA ALA A 176 -12.52 4.47 -0.74
C ALA A 176 -11.11 5.07 -0.84
N ILE A 177 -10.26 4.52 -1.69
CA ILE A 177 -9.01 5.17 -2.03
C ILE A 177 -9.34 6.54 -2.59
N LYS A 178 -8.87 7.61 -1.92
CA LYS A 178 -9.28 8.98 -2.24
C LYS A 178 -8.71 9.46 -3.58
N PRO A 179 -9.42 10.31 -4.31
CA PRO A 179 -8.81 11.09 -5.37
C PRO A 179 -7.86 12.11 -4.75
N SER A 180 -6.69 12.32 -5.30
CA SER A 180 -5.78 13.38 -4.84
C SER A 180 -5.17 14.12 -6.02
N LEU A 181 -4.78 15.39 -5.83
CA LEU A 181 -4.14 16.17 -6.87
C LEU A 181 -2.80 15.55 -7.25
N LYS A 182 -1.99 15.19 -6.23
CA LYS A 182 -0.63 14.65 -6.41
C LYS A 182 -0.59 13.31 -7.15
N ARG A 183 -1.65 12.49 -7.04
CA ARG A 183 -1.71 11.15 -7.62
C ARG A 183 -2.86 10.99 -8.60
N TRP A 184 -3.26 12.09 -9.26
CA TRP A 184 -4.42 12.06 -10.15
C TRP A 184 -4.21 11.16 -11.37
N GLU A 185 -2.99 11.03 -11.85
CA GLU A 185 -2.62 10.11 -12.94
C GLU A 185 -2.89 8.63 -12.59
N LEU A 186 -2.90 8.29 -11.30
CA LEU A 186 -3.20 6.94 -10.82
C LEU A 186 -4.72 6.70 -10.62
N ALA A 187 -5.55 7.72 -10.83
CA ALA A 187 -7.00 7.65 -10.65
C ALA A 187 -7.69 6.48 -11.37
N PRO A 188 -7.30 6.07 -12.60
CA PRO A 188 -7.91 4.91 -13.26
C PRO A 188 -7.77 3.62 -12.45
N VAL A 189 -6.58 3.35 -11.91
CA VAL A 189 -6.30 2.16 -11.08
C VAL A 189 -7.06 2.23 -9.76
N MET A 190 -7.04 3.39 -9.09
CA MET A 190 -7.78 3.62 -7.84
C MET A 190 -9.27 3.42 -8.01
N LYS A 191 -9.87 3.96 -9.09
CA LYS A 191 -11.29 3.76 -9.41
C LYS A 191 -11.62 2.29 -9.63
N GLN A 192 -10.74 1.55 -10.31
CA GLN A 192 -10.95 0.13 -10.56
C GLN A 192 -10.89 -0.67 -9.26
N ALA A 193 -9.92 -0.41 -8.38
CA ALA A 193 -9.82 -1.02 -7.05
C ALA A 193 -11.07 -0.71 -6.22
N ASN A 194 -11.46 0.57 -6.14
CA ASN A 194 -12.65 1.03 -5.43
C ASN A 194 -13.93 0.32 -5.91
N ARG A 195 -14.12 0.15 -7.22
CA ARG A 195 -15.28 -0.60 -7.77
C ARG A 195 -15.30 -2.05 -7.30
N LYS A 196 -14.14 -2.72 -7.28
CA LYS A 196 -14.03 -4.12 -6.81
C LYS A 196 -14.39 -4.24 -5.33
N VAL A 197 -13.83 -3.37 -4.49
CA VAL A 197 -14.12 -3.32 -3.05
C VAL A 197 -15.60 -3.00 -2.79
N ARG A 198 -16.16 -1.97 -3.45
CA ARG A 198 -17.58 -1.60 -3.32
C ARG A 198 -18.50 -2.76 -3.68
N ARG A 199 -18.20 -3.48 -4.80
CA ARG A 199 -18.98 -4.66 -5.19
C ARG A 199 -18.89 -5.78 -4.14
N HIS A 200 -17.70 -6.04 -3.59
CA HIS A 200 -17.53 -7.01 -2.50
C HIS A 200 -18.34 -6.61 -1.27
N ALA A 201 -18.24 -5.37 -0.82
CA ALA A 201 -18.96 -4.88 0.36
C ALA A 201 -20.48 -5.01 0.20
N PHE A 202 -21.03 -4.77 -0.99
CA PHE A 202 -22.45 -4.91 -1.27
C PHE A 202 -22.99 -6.33 -1.01
N TRP A 203 -22.18 -7.36 -1.29
CA TRP A 203 -22.60 -8.76 -1.16
C TRP A 203 -22.21 -9.42 0.17
N HIS A 204 -21.44 -8.75 1.03
CA HIS A 204 -20.89 -9.36 2.26
C HIS A 204 -21.31 -8.60 3.51
N ARG A 205 -22.17 -9.24 4.32
CA ARG A 205 -22.59 -8.68 5.61
C ARG A 205 -21.40 -8.37 6.51
N GLY A 206 -21.49 -7.25 7.25
CA GLY A 206 -20.43 -6.80 8.15
C GLY A 206 -19.25 -6.10 7.47
N VAL A 207 -19.30 -5.93 6.13
CA VAL A 207 -18.35 -5.14 5.37
C VAL A 207 -19.08 -4.00 4.69
N LEU A 208 -18.62 -2.78 4.90
CA LEU A 208 -19.18 -1.56 4.34
C LEU A 208 -18.16 -0.81 3.52
N TYR A 209 -18.62 -0.01 2.58
CA TYR A 209 -17.80 0.84 1.73
C TYR A 209 -18.20 2.30 1.91
N ALA A 210 -17.26 3.14 2.34
CA ALA A 210 -17.43 4.58 2.51
C ALA A 210 -16.98 5.29 1.22
N ASP A 211 -17.94 5.78 0.43
CA ASP A 211 -17.66 6.48 -0.82
C ASP A 211 -17.27 7.94 -0.55
N ILE A 212 -16.03 8.17 -0.22
CA ILE A 212 -15.45 9.53 -0.14
C ILE A 212 -14.97 10.04 -1.50
N TRP A 213 -14.90 9.17 -2.51
CA TRP A 213 -14.43 9.56 -3.85
C TRP A 213 -15.35 10.59 -4.49
N THR A 214 -16.66 10.31 -4.51
CA THR A 214 -17.65 11.14 -5.20
C THR A 214 -17.72 12.57 -4.63
N PRO A 215 -17.87 12.81 -3.32
CA PRO A 215 -17.98 14.15 -2.76
C PRO A 215 -16.66 14.93 -2.78
N MET A 216 -15.53 14.28 -2.97
CA MET A 216 -14.24 14.95 -3.11
C MET A 216 -13.96 15.50 -4.52
N LEU A 217 -14.83 15.25 -5.49
CA LEU A 217 -14.70 15.77 -6.86
C LEU A 217 -15.50 17.05 -7.05
N GLY A 218 -14.93 17.98 -7.81
CA GLY A 218 -15.63 19.18 -8.29
C GLY A 218 -16.51 18.91 -9.54
N SER A 219 -17.19 19.93 -10.02
CA SER A 219 -18.01 19.89 -11.25
C SER A 219 -17.21 19.48 -12.49
N ASN A 220 -15.92 19.77 -12.52
CA ASN A 220 -14.97 19.36 -13.54
C ASN A 220 -14.51 17.89 -13.42
N ARG A 221 -15.07 17.12 -12.46
CA ARG A 221 -14.72 15.74 -12.14
C ARG A 221 -13.27 15.53 -11.73
N LYS A 222 -12.58 16.58 -11.27
CA LYS A 222 -11.22 16.52 -10.70
C LYS A 222 -11.27 16.72 -9.19
N PRO A 223 -10.21 16.33 -8.45
CA PRO A 223 -10.13 16.57 -7.01
C PRO A 223 -10.26 18.06 -6.68
N ARG A 224 -11.08 18.39 -5.72
CA ARG A 224 -11.26 19.76 -5.22
C ARG A 224 -10.01 20.17 -4.44
N LYS A 225 -9.35 21.26 -4.85
CA LYS A 225 -8.05 21.70 -4.31
C LYS A 225 -8.13 22.03 -2.82
N GLU A 226 -9.19 22.65 -2.36
CA GLU A 226 -9.40 23.06 -0.98
C GLU A 226 -9.51 21.92 0.03
N LEU A 227 -9.72 20.69 -0.44
CA LEU A 227 -9.77 19.48 0.41
C LEU A 227 -8.39 18.93 0.77
N PHE A 228 -7.33 19.55 0.26
CA PHE A 228 -5.94 19.09 0.47
C PHE A 228 -5.09 20.24 1.01
N ILE A 229 -4.07 19.89 1.77
CA ILE A 229 -2.99 20.80 2.12
C ILE A 229 -2.08 21.03 0.90
N GLU A 230 -1.04 21.86 1.03
CA GLU A 230 -0.16 22.27 -0.07
C GLU A 230 0.43 21.12 -0.89
N ASP A 231 0.66 19.96 -0.28
CA ASP A 231 1.24 18.81 -0.96
C ASP A 231 0.28 18.11 -1.95
N GLY A 232 -0.98 18.53 -1.99
CA GLY A 232 -2.02 17.98 -2.87
C GLY A 232 -2.36 16.51 -2.64
N LEU A 233 -1.91 15.94 -1.51
CA LEU A 233 -2.09 14.53 -1.14
C LEU A 233 -2.84 14.36 0.19
N HIS A 234 -2.37 15.04 1.24
CA HIS A 234 -2.97 14.95 2.58
C HIS A 234 -4.15 15.92 2.70
N LEU A 235 -5.11 15.52 3.54
CA LEU A 235 -6.35 16.26 3.69
C LEU A 235 -6.15 17.56 4.48
N SER A 236 -6.86 18.59 4.06
CA SER A 236 -7.12 19.78 4.86
C SER A 236 -8.24 19.52 5.88
N PRO A 237 -8.52 20.41 6.82
CA PRO A 237 -9.70 20.30 7.69
C PRO A 237 -11.01 20.10 6.90
N ALA A 238 -11.19 20.83 5.78
CA ALA A 238 -12.36 20.65 4.92
C ALA A 238 -12.43 19.26 4.27
N GLY A 239 -11.28 18.64 4.00
CA GLY A 239 -11.21 17.27 3.51
C GLY A 239 -11.68 16.25 4.56
N TYR A 240 -11.32 16.47 5.84
CA TYR A 240 -11.77 15.60 6.92
C TYR A 240 -13.27 15.78 7.23
N GLU A 241 -13.84 16.98 7.06
CA GLU A 241 -15.28 17.17 7.17
C GLU A 241 -16.06 16.28 6.17
N ILE A 242 -15.60 16.21 4.91
CA ILE A 242 -16.20 15.28 3.93
C ILE A 242 -16.12 13.83 4.42
N TRP A 243 -14.97 13.43 4.97
CA TRP A 243 -14.80 12.06 5.48
C TRP A 243 -15.70 11.78 6.66
N LYS A 244 -15.80 12.71 7.60
CA LYS A 244 -16.68 12.64 8.76
C LYS A 244 -18.15 12.45 8.33
N ASP A 245 -18.66 13.30 7.42
CA ASP A 245 -20.03 13.23 6.94
C ASP A 245 -20.38 11.88 6.31
N VAL A 246 -19.44 11.31 5.54
CA VAL A 246 -19.62 10.00 4.90
C VAL A 246 -19.54 8.85 5.92
N LEU A 247 -18.68 8.97 6.94
CA LEU A 247 -18.40 7.89 7.89
C LEU A 247 -19.40 7.84 9.03
N ALA A 248 -19.91 8.98 9.50
CA ALA A 248 -20.83 9.04 10.66
C ALA A 248 -21.99 8.04 10.55
N PRO A 249 -22.78 7.97 9.47
CA PRO A 249 -23.89 7.02 9.38
C PRO A 249 -23.45 5.55 9.25
N LEU A 250 -22.16 5.27 9.04
CA LEU A 250 -21.63 3.91 8.89
C LEU A 250 -21.06 3.34 10.18
N ILE A 251 -20.76 4.20 11.16
CA ILE A 251 -20.10 3.81 12.42
C ILE A 251 -20.96 4.03 13.66
N ASP A 252 -22.12 4.69 13.49
CA ASP A 252 -23.15 4.86 14.53
C ASP A 252 -23.83 3.54 14.90
#